data_058e564bf4b3e4f79468765fb689a65f
#
_entry.id   058e564bf4b3e4f79468765fb689a65f
#
_cell.length_a   1.000
_cell.length_b   1.000
_cell.length_c   1.000
_cell.angle_alpha   90.00
_cell.angle_beta   90.00
_cell.angle_gamma   90.00
#
_symmetry.space_group_name_H-M   'P 1'
#
loop_
_entity.id
_entity.type
_entity.pdbx_description
1 polymer ?
#
loop_
_entity_poly.entity_id
_entity_poly.type
_entity_poly.pdbx_seq_one_letter_code
_entity_poly.pdbx_strand_id
1 'polypeptide(L)'
;MYQFIIALIHMVTCVAGLTTPVSLVNTHTFLERTANKKLITLSPGGLAGFYMLGVVTYIQENYDTSEFQILGASAGAWNALPMVYNGPINDVVQDILCNYRAIDGDGDVSSIQQLQCNIQELITTNYKDDDFDLERINIATTRVIKTGFEQLIICDITTLQQATDSCIASSHIPFVSGKVPKINNKRLYDGGFQKFPPENIQECLNITPNMWDTNQKEEYHELLNIKNLHAFESYYEKGFKDSQKNRDYLHSYLSN
;
A
#
# COMPACT_ATOMS: atom_id res chain seq x y z
N MET A 1 22.70 26.76 0.65
CA MET A 1 22.07 27.16 1.93
C MET A 1 20.53 27.14 1.84
N TYR A 2 19.89 27.61 0.77
CA TYR A 2 18.42 27.55 0.59
C TYR A 2 17.89 26.13 0.39
N GLN A 3 18.57 25.27 -0.35
CA GLN A 3 18.18 23.86 -0.55
C GLN A 3 18.27 23.03 0.73
N PHE A 4 19.21 23.34 1.62
CA PHE A 4 19.33 22.66 2.93
C PHE A 4 18.19 23.00 3.90
N ILE A 5 17.62 24.21 3.80
CA ILE A 5 16.50 24.63 4.64
C ILE A 5 15.19 23.97 4.17
N ILE A 6 15.02 23.79 2.86
CA ILE A 6 13.86 23.08 2.30
C ILE A 6 13.88 21.60 2.71
N ALA A 7 15.03 20.93 2.62
CA ALA A 7 15.17 19.53 3.08
C ALA A 7 14.90 19.37 4.59
N LEU A 8 15.30 20.34 5.41
CA LEU A 8 15.05 20.30 6.85
C LEU A 8 13.58 20.55 7.22
N ILE A 9 12.87 21.36 6.42
CA ILE A 9 11.43 21.61 6.59
C ILE A 9 10.64 20.37 6.18
N HIS A 10 11.04 19.64 5.12
CA HIS A 10 10.37 18.43 4.67
C HIS A 10 10.53 17.24 5.63
N MET A 11 11.67 17.15 6.36
CA MET A 11 11.83 16.13 7.42
C MET A 11 10.85 16.30 8.62
N VAL A 12 10.27 17.47 8.81
CA VAL A 12 9.37 17.76 9.93
C VAL A 12 7.90 17.51 9.58
N THR A 13 7.51 17.55 8.31
CA THR A 13 6.10 17.52 7.89
C THR A 13 5.54 16.12 7.69
N CYS A 14 6.35 15.10 7.44
CA CYS A 14 5.90 13.72 7.25
C CYS A 14 5.33 13.04 8.52
N VAL A 15 5.12 13.79 9.60
CA VAL A 15 4.59 13.30 10.90
C VAL A 15 3.51 14.20 11.47
N ALA A 16 2.85 15.02 10.64
CA ALA A 16 1.62 15.68 11.06
C ALA A 16 0.55 14.58 11.21
N GLY A 17 0.17 14.29 12.44
CA GLY A 17 -0.91 13.32 12.70
C GLY A 17 -2.17 13.73 11.93
N LEU A 18 -2.91 12.76 11.42
CA LEU A 18 -4.19 12.97 10.76
C LEU A 18 -5.06 13.94 11.57
N THR A 19 -5.40 15.05 10.98
CA THR A 19 -6.24 16.08 11.59
C THR A 19 -7.72 15.82 11.33
N THR A 20 -8.04 14.95 10.36
CA THR A 20 -9.41 14.58 9.96
C THR A 20 -9.78 13.19 10.48
N PRO A 21 -11.05 12.97 10.81
CA PRO A 21 -11.47 11.71 11.39
C PRO A 21 -11.57 10.60 10.32
N VAL A 22 -10.63 9.66 10.34
CA VAL A 22 -10.84 8.33 9.75
C VAL A 22 -11.36 7.39 10.82
N SER A 23 -12.06 6.33 10.43
CA SER A 23 -12.50 5.30 11.37
C SER A 23 -11.41 4.26 11.60
N LEU A 24 -11.18 3.90 12.85
CA LEU A 24 -10.35 2.76 13.25
C LEU A 24 -11.26 1.67 13.80
N VAL A 25 -11.48 0.62 13.03
CA VAL A 25 -12.34 -0.50 13.41
C VAL A 25 -11.52 -1.77 13.64
N ASN A 26 -12.02 -2.67 14.47
CA ASN A 26 -11.46 -4.02 14.57
C ASN A 26 -11.90 -4.88 13.38
N THR A 27 -11.26 -6.04 13.21
CA THR A 27 -11.54 -6.96 12.10
C THR A 27 -13.01 -7.41 12.05
N HIS A 28 -13.64 -7.67 13.19
CA HIS A 28 -15.04 -8.10 13.24
C HIS A 28 -15.98 -7.02 12.66
N THR A 29 -15.84 -5.78 13.12
CA THR A 29 -16.63 -4.65 12.61
C THR A 29 -16.36 -4.40 11.12
N PHE A 30 -15.13 -4.56 10.65
CA PHE A 30 -14.81 -4.46 9.23
C PHE A 30 -15.54 -5.54 8.40
N LEU A 31 -15.52 -6.78 8.86
CA LEU A 31 -16.22 -7.88 8.19
C LEU A 31 -17.73 -7.66 8.13
N GLU A 32 -18.34 -7.12 9.19
CA GLU A 32 -19.76 -6.74 9.17
C GLU A 32 -20.05 -5.65 8.14
N ARG A 33 -19.20 -4.63 8.03
CA ARG A 33 -19.35 -3.53 7.05
C ARG A 33 -19.19 -3.99 5.60
N THR A 34 -18.45 -5.08 5.38
CA THR A 34 -18.11 -5.58 4.03
C THR A 34 -18.81 -6.90 3.67
N ALA A 35 -19.71 -7.40 4.53
CA ALA A 35 -20.35 -8.72 4.38
C ALA A 35 -21.06 -8.95 3.02
N ASN A 36 -21.53 -7.88 2.37
CA ASN A 36 -22.23 -7.93 1.07
C ASN A 36 -21.41 -7.23 -0.04
N LYS A 37 -20.10 -7.02 0.16
CA LYS A 37 -19.25 -6.35 -0.81
C LYS A 37 -18.20 -7.30 -1.34
N LYS A 38 -17.91 -7.20 -2.63
CA LYS A 38 -16.76 -7.88 -3.22
C LYS A 38 -15.47 -7.26 -2.67
N LEU A 39 -14.45 -8.07 -2.42
CA LEU A 39 -13.22 -7.62 -1.79
C LEU A 39 -11.99 -8.05 -2.59
N ILE A 40 -11.06 -7.13 -2.78
CA ILE A 40 -9.70 -7.42 -3.22
C ILE A 40 -8.77 -7.13 -2.05
N THR A 41 -7.87 -8.06 -1.73
CA THR A 41 -6.88 -7.89 -0.67
C THR A 41 -5.48 -7.80 -1.26
N LEU A 42 -4.67 -6.88 -0.74
CA LEU A 42 -3.30 -6.59 -1.18
C LEU A 42 -2.34 -6.83 -0.01
N SER A 43 -1.56 -7.91 -0.10
CA SER A 43 -0.76 -8.43 1.00
C SER A 43 0.46 -7.56 1.35
N PRO A 44 1.01 -7.67 2.56
CA PRO A 44 2.35 -7.18 2.86
C PRO A 44 3.39 -7.80 1.92
N GLY A 45 4.48 -7.07 1.61
CA GLY A 45 5.47 -7.60 0.68
C GLY A 45 6.77 -6.81 0.57
N GLY A 46 6.96 -5.73 1.32
CA GLY A 46 8.16 -4.89 1.21
C GLY A 46 8.40 -4.46 -0.25
N LEU A 47 9.63 -4.60 -0.77
CA LEU A 47 9.96 -4.26 -2.15
C LEU A 47 9.26 -5.14 -3.20
N ALA A 48 8.85 -6.36 -2.85
CA ALA A 48 8.00 -7.17 -3.75
C ALA A 48 6.57 -6.58 -3.93
N GLY A 49 6.27 -5.48 -3.26
CA GLY A 49 5.13 -4.61 -3.58
C GLY A 49 5.10 -4.16 -5.04
N PHE A 50 6.26 -4.03 -5.69
CA PHE A 50 6.32 -3.73 -7.13
C PHE A 50 5.81 -4.86 -8.02
N TYR A 51 5.96 -6.12 -7.60
CA TYR A 51 5.30 -7.22 -8.26
C TYR A 51 3.77 -7.07 -8.19
N MET A 52 3.25 -6.75 -7.00
CA MET A 52 1.82 -6.49 -6.83
C MET A 52 1.36 -5.27 -7.62
N LEU A 53 2.19 -4.22 -7.75
CA LEU A 53 1.90 -3.07 -8.61
C LEU A 53 1.70 -3.50 -10.08
N GLY A 54 2.54 -4.40 -10.60
CA GLY A 54 2.38 -4.97 -11.93
C GLY A 54 1.07 -5.75 -12.07
N VAL A 55 0.67 -6.52 -11.06
CA VAL A 55 -0.63 -7.22 -11.02
C VAL A 55 -1.79 -6.22 -11.00
N VAL A 56 -1.72 -5.20 -10.16
CA VAL A 56 -2.73 -4.13 -10.06
C VAL A 56 -2.89 -3.41 -11.40
N THR A 57 -1.78 -3.06 -12.05
CA THR A 57 -1.81 -2.42 -13.38
C THR A 57 -2.55 -3.26 -14.40
N TYR A 58 -2.22 -4.56 -14.49
CA TYR A 58 -2.90 -5.46 -15.41
C TYR A 58 -4.40 -5.57 -15.11
N ILE A 59 -4.78 -5.65 -13.83
CA ILE A 59 -6.19 -5.73 -13.43
C ILE A 59 -6.92 -4.45 -13.84
N GLN A 60 -6.40 -3.27 -13.54
CA GLN A 60 -7.03 -2.00 -13.86
C GLN A 60 -7.15 -1.73 -15.38
N GLU A 61 -6.22 -2.26 -16.18
CA GLU A 61 -6.30 -2.15 -17.64
C GLU A 61 -7.37 -3.06 -18.27
N ASN A 62 -7.74 -4.16 -17.59
CA ASN A 62 -8.51 -5.24 -18.21
C ASN A 62 -9.86 -5.54 -17.54
N TYR A 63 -10.11 -5.03 -16.32
CA TYR A 63 -11.30 -5.34 -15.54
C TYR A 63 -11.89 -4.10 -14.86
N ASP A 64 -13.20 -4.04 -14.79
CA ASP A 64 -13.89 -3.07 -13.92
C ASP A 64 -13.89 -3.56 -12.48
N THR A 65 -13.22 -2.81 -11.62
CA THR A 65 -13.13 -3.11 -10.19
C THR A 65 -13.95 -2.15 -9.31
N SER A 66 -14.82 -1.33 -9.90
CA SER A 66 -15.56 -0.27 -9.19
C SER A 66 -16.44 -0.79 -8.05
N GLU A 67 -16.95 -2.03 -8.15
CA GLU A 67 -17.76 -2.67 -7.10
C GLU A 67 -16.95 -3.27 -5.94
N PHE A 68 -15.63 -3.32 -6.07
CA PHE A 68 -14.78 -3.98 -5.07
C PHE A 68 -14.31 -2.99 -4.01
N GLN A 69 -14.39 -3.39 -2.74
CA GLN A 69 -13.62 -2.77 -1.67
C GLN A 69 -12.19 -3.28 -1.71
N ILE A 70 -11.24 -2.43 -1.39
CA ILE A 70 -9.82 -2.76 -1.38
C ILE A 70 -9.32 -2.77 0.06
N LEU A 71 -8.70 -3.87 0.48
CA LEU A 71 -8.03 -3.97 1.77
C LEU A 71 -6.54 -4.20 1.56
N GLY A 72 -5.72 -3.21 1.91
CA GLY A 72 -4.26 -3.29 1.79
C GLY A 72 -3.55 -3.36 3.12
N ALA A 73 -2.38 -3.99 3.15
CA ALA A 73 -1.47 -3.98 4.30
C ALA A 73 -0.02 -3.75 3.86
N SER A 74 0.73 -2.90 4.56
CA SER A 74 2.14 -2.60 4.26
C SER A 74 2.33 -2.17 2.79
N ALA A 75 3.15 -2.88 2.02
CA ALA A 75 3.30 -2.65 0.58
C ALA A 75 1.95 -2.71 -0.17
N GLY A 76 1.04 -3.59 0.24
CA GLY A 76 -0.31 -3.66 -0.31
C GLY A 76 -1.17 -2.43 -0.02
N ALA A 77 -0.92 -1.72 1.08
CA ALA A 77 -1.59 -0.46 1.37
C ALA A 77 -1.24 0.62 0.31
N TRP A 78 0.03 0.71 -0.08
CA TRP A 78 0.48 1.61 -1.15
C TRP A 78 -0.10 1.22 -2.52
N ASN A 79 -0.26 -0.07 -2.79
CA ASN A 79 -0.88 -0.57 -4.02
C ASN A 79 -2.40 -0.39 -4.07
N ALA A 80 -3.06 -0.10 -2.95
CA ALA A 80 -4.48 0.23 -2.93
C ALA A 80 -4.78 1.57 -3.62
N LEU A 81 -3.86 2.53 -3.60
CA LEU A 81 -4.02 3.82 -4.28
C LEU A 81 -4.17 3.67 -5.81
N PRO A 82 -3.18 3.11 -6.54
CA PRO A 82 -3.36 2.89 -7.98
C PRO A 82 -4.56 1.99 -8.30
N MET A 83 -4.97 1.07 -7.40
CA MET A 83 -6.13 0.19 -7.60
C MET A 83 -7.47 0.95 -7.63
N VAL A 84 -7.55 2.14 -7.06
CA VAL A 84 -8.77 2.97 -7.03
C VAL A 84 -8.61 4.30 -7.79
N TYR A 85 -7.57 4.44 -8.59
CA TYR A 85 -7.34 5.62 -9.42
C TYR A 85 -8.35 5.66 -10.57
N ASN A 86 -9.00 6.83 -10.76
CA ASN A 86 -10.07 7.02 -11.75
C ASN A 86 -9.56 7.36 -13.15
N GLY A 87 -8.28 7.74 -13.28
CA GLY A 87 -7.63 8.03 -14.55
C GLY A 87 -6.99 6.80 -15.21
N PRO A 88 -6.27 6.98 -16.32
CA PRO A 88 -5.47 5.92 -16.92
C PRO A 88 -4.41 5.43 -15.94
N ILE A 89 -4.48 4.16 -15.55
CA ILE A 89 -3.61 3.57 -14.51
C ILE A 89 -2.11 3.82 -14.79
N ASN A 90 -1.72 3.86 -16.06
CA ASN A 90 -0.34 4.09 -16.44
C ASN A 90 0.19 5.47 -16.03
N ASP A 91 -0.65 6.48 -15.85
CA ASP A 91 -0.23 7.81 -15.42
C ASP A 91 0.36 7.74 -14.00
N VAL A 92 -0.42 7.25 -13.04
CA VAL A 92 0.03 7.16 -11.64
C VAL A 92 1.15 6.13 -11.45
N VAL A 93 1.13 5.03 -12.22
CA VAL A 93 2.16 4.00 -12.14
C VAL A 93 3.49 4.51 -12.70
N GLN A 94 3.48 5.22 -13.84
CA GLN A 94 4.71 5.80 -14.39
C GLN A 94 5.29 6.87 -13.47
N ASP A 95 4.46 7.70 -12.86
CA ASP A 95 4.91 8.68 -11.88
C ASP A 95 5.61 8.01 -10.69
N ILE A 96 5.04 6.94 -10.16
CA ILE A 96 5.63 6.12 -9.09
C ILE A 96 6.97 5.53 -9.56
N LEU A 97 7.01 4.86 -10.71
CA LEU A 97 8.22 4.21 -11.23
C LEU A 97 9.31 5.24 -11.57
N CYS A 98 8.95 6.39 -12.16
CA CYS A 98 9.90 7.47 -12.44
C CYS A 98 10.49 8.06 -11.15
N ASN A 99 9.69 8.24 -10.10
CA ASN A 99 10.18 8.68 -8.80
C ASN A 99 11.21 7.70 -8.23
N TYR A 100 10.95 6.39 -8.33
CA TYR A 100 11.90 5.36 -7.88
C TYR A 100 13.18 5.33 -8.72
N ARG A 101 13.12 5.54 -10.04
CA ARG A 101 14.32 5.65 -10.91
C ARG A 101 15.18 6.83 -10.51
N ALA A 102 14.57 7.98 -10.23
CA ALA A 102 15.31 9.17 -9.79
C ALA A 102 16.05 8.91 -8.47
N ILE A 103 15.40 8.23 -7.54
CA ILE A 103 15.97 7.85 -6.25
C ILE A 103 17.15 6.87 -6.42
N ASP A 104 17.01 5.84 -7.26
CA ASP A 104 18.04 4.82 -7.49
C ASP A 104 19.29 5.41 -8.17
N GLY A 105 19.09 6.39 -9.09
CA GLY A 105 20.17 7.05 -9.83
C GLY A 105 21.05 7.99 -9.00
N ASP A 106 20.45 8.73 -8.07
CA ASP A 106 21.16 9.74 -7.27
C ASP A 106 21.70 9.22 -5.92
N GLY A 107 21.39 7.97 -5.56
CA GLY A 107 21.95 7.28 -4.38
C GLY A 107 21.60 7.88 -3.03
N ASP A 108 20.63 8.78 -2.95
CA ASP A 108 20.39 9.62 -1.76
C ASP A 108 19.21 9.13 -0.87
N VAL A 109 18.59 7.98 -1.15
CA VAL A 109 17.62 7.39 -0.24
C VAL A 109 18.30 6.51 0.78
N SER A 110 18.43 7.05 1.98
CA SER A 110 19.10 6.38 3.09
C SER A 110 18.18 5.46 3.90
N SER A 111 16.85 5.54 3.68
CA SER A 111 15.89 4.82 4.52
C SER A 111 14.54 4.58 3.85
N ILE A 112 13.85 3.51 4.28
CA ILE A 112 12.45 3.22 3.90
C ILE A 112 11.52 4.41 4.24
N GLN A 113 11.77 5.11 5.33
CA GLN A 113 10.99 6.29 5.71
C GLN A 113 11.04 7.38 4.63
N GLN A 114 12.24 7.68 4.12
CA GLN A 114 12.40 8.68 3.07
C GLN A 114 11.68 8.28 1.79
N LEU A 115 11.76 7.01 1.43
CA LEU A 115 11.03 6.45 0.31
C LEU A 115 9.51 6.66 0.44
N GLN A 116 8.95 6.36 1.61
CA GLN A 116 7.53 6.57 1.91
C GLN A 116 7.13 8.05 1.83
N CYS A 117 7.97 8.94 2.35
CA CYS A 117 7.73 10.39 2.27
C CYS A 117 7.76 10.90 0.83
N ASN A 118 8.68 10.43 0.02
CA ASN A 118 8.78 10.82 -1.40
C ASN A 118 7.52 10.39 -2.18
N ILE A 119 7.01 9.18 -1.94
CA ILE A 119 5.75 8.72 -2.56
C ILE A 119 4.56 9.53 -2.06
N GLN A 120 4.48 9.81 -0.77
CA GLN A 120 3.43 10.67 -0.22
C GLN A 120 3.44 12.05 -0.88
N GLU A 121 4.62 12.70 -0.96
CA GLU A 121 4.78 14.01 -1.61
C GLU A 121 4.39 13.95 -3.09
N LEU A 122 4.84 12.92 -3.82
CA LEU A 122 4.46 12.70 -5.21
C LEU A 122 2.94 12.67 -5.38
N ILE A 123 2.27 11.80 -4.62
CA ILE A 123 0.82 11.59 -4.74
C ILE A 123 0.04 12.84 -4.33
N THR A 124 0.38 13.46 -3.20
CA THR A 124 -0.38 14.62 -2.69
C THR A 124 -0.09 15.92 -3.44
N THR A 125 0.99 15.99 -4.22
CA THR A 125 1.35 17.16 -5.02
C THR A 125 0.76 17.09 -6.43
N ASN A 126 0.80 15.90 -7.05
CA ASN A 126 0.43 15.74 -8.46
C ASN A 126 -1.04 15.40 -8.66
N TYR A 127 -1.73 14.90 -7.63
CA TYR A 127 -3.10 14.40 -7.71
C TYR A 127 -4.03 15.07 -6.71
N LYS A 128 -5.34 14.99 -6.99
CA LYS A 128 -6.44 15.48 -6.14
C LYS A 128 -7.21 14.31 -5.52
N ASP A 129 -7.93 14.57 -4.43
CA ASP A 129 -8.77 13.58 -3.77
C ASP A 129 -9.76 12.93 -4.74
N ASP A 130 -10.39 13.72 -5.62
CA ASP A 130 -11.39 13.27 -6.60
C ASP A 130 -10.79 12.41 -7.74
N ASP A 131 -9.48 12.38 -7.89
CA ASP A 131 -8.82 11.51 -8.86
C ASP A 131 -8.84 10.03 -8.41
N PHE A 132 -9.26 9.75 -7.18
CA PHE A 132 -9.28 8.42 -6.57
C PHE A 132 -10.64 8.14 -5.90
N ASP A 133 -11.13 6.93 -6.01
CA ASP A 133 -12.29 6.45 -5.25
C ASP A 133 -11.85 5.99 -3.85
N LEU A 134 -11.48 6.98 -3.01
CA LEU A 134 -10.83 6.77 -1.72
C LEU A 134 -11.72 6.02 -0.71
N GLU A 135 -13.05 6.13 -0.82
CA GLU A 135 -14.00 5.45 0.07
C GLU A 135 -13.94 3.91 -0.05
N ARG A 136 -13.35 3.41 -1.14
CA ARG A 136 -13.14 1.98 -1.35
C ARG A 136 -11.89 1.46 -0.65
N ILE A 137 -10.98 2.34 -0.20
CA ILE A 137 -9.72 1.95 0.44
C ILE A 137 -9.96 1.64 1.92
N ASN A 138 -9.46 0.49 2.33
CA ASN A 138 -9.37 0.08 3.72
C ASN A 138 -7.92 -0.38 3.98
N ILE A 139 -7.33 0.04 5.09
CA ILE A 139 -5.91 -0.22 5.37
C ILE A 139 -5.74 -0.92 6.70
N ALA A 140 -5.20 -2.15 6.64
CA ALA A 140 -4.91 -2.93 7.82
C ALA A 140 -3.64 -2.45 8.52
N THR A 141 -3.69 -2.32 9.83
CA THR A 141 -2.58 -1.92 10.69
C THR A 141 -2.54 -2.81 11.93
N THR A 142 -1.43 -2.78 12.66
CA THR A 142 -1.27 -3.47 13.93
C THR A 142 -1.13 -2.47 15.07
N ARG A 143 -1.82 -2.71 16.16
CA ARG A 143 -1.66 -2.00 17.42
C ARG A 143 -1.11 -2.94 18.49
N VAL A 144 -0.14 -2.45 19.28
CA VAL A 144 0.36 -3.17 20.45
C VAL A 144 -0.56 -2.87 21.63
N ILE A 145 -1.05 -3.92 22.28
CA ILE A 145 -1.87 -3.89 23.49
C ILE A 145 -1.21 -4.68 24.61
N LYS A 146 -1.71 -4.60 25.82
CA LYS A 146 -1.10 -5.31 26.97
C LYS A 146 -1.03 -6.82 26.80
N THR A 147 -1.96 -7.41 26.04
CA THR A 147 -2.09 -8.86 25.83
C THR A 147 -1.49 -9.35 24.53
N GLY A 148 -0.79 -8.48 23.77
CA GLY A 148 -0.18 -8.84 22.48
C GLY A 148 -0.45 -7.80 21.39
N PHE A 149 -0.89 -8.27 20.24
CA PHE A 149 -1.16 -7.47 19.06
C PHE A 149 -2.64 -7.50 18.68
N GLU A 150 -3.17 -6.37 18.28
CA GLU A 150 -4.52 -6.21 17.77
C GLU A 150 -4.47 -5.68 16.33
N GLN A 151 -5.19 -6.32 15.41
CA GLN A 151 -5.35 -5.78 14.08
C GLN A 151 -6.45 -4.72 14.08
N LEU A 152 -6.12 -3.55 13.52
CA LEU A 152 -7.06 -2.47 13.29
C LEU A 152 -7.09 -2.13 11.81
N ILE A 153 -8.27 -1.81 11.30
CA ILE A 153 -8.46 -1.42 9.92
C ILE A 153 -8.90 0.04 9.90
N ILE A 154 -8.19 0.84 9.10
CA ILE A 154 -8.49 2.23 8.84
C ILE A 154 -9.48 2.25 7.69
N CYS A 155 -10.64 2.86 7.92
CA CYS A 155 -11.74 3.00 6.96
C CYS A 155 -12.17 4.47 6.88
N ASP A 156 -13.15 4.74 6.00
CA ASP A 156 -13.75 6.07 5.83
C ASP A 156 -12.69 7.12 5.43
N ILE A 157 -11.79 6.74 4.52
CA ILE A 157 -10.74 7.59 3.96
C ILE A 157 -11.36 8.49 2.90
N THR A 158 -11.16 9.81 3.01
CA THR A 158 -11.79 10.80 2.12
C THR A 158 -10.79 11.76 1.48
N THR A 159 -9.51 11.73 1.89
CA THR A 159 -8.46 12.57 1.30
C THR A 159 -7.20 11.77 1.01
N LEU A 160 -6.43 12.20 0.01
CA LEU A 160 -5.12 11.59 -0.32
C LEU A 160 -4.14 11.67 0.85
N GLN A 161 -4.19 12.76 1.63
CA GLN A 161 -3.38 12.88 2.83
C GLN A 161 -3.72 11.77 3.85
N GLN A 162 -5.02 11.52 4.10
CA GLN A 162 -5.45 10.42 4.98
C GLN A 162 -5.02 9.06 4.44
N ALA A 163 -5.17 8.84 3.13
CA ALA A 163 -4.79 7.58 2.48
C ALA A 163 -3.28 7.32 2.62
N THR A 164 -2.44 8.29 2.27
CA THR A 164 -0.98 8.15 2.33
C THR A 164 -0.45 8.07 3.77
N ASP A 165 -1.01 8.84 4.71
CA ASP A 165 -0.68 8.71 6.14
C ASP A 165 -1.05 7.32 6.68
N SER A 166 -2.16 6.76 6.19
CA SER A 166 -2.59 5.39 6.53
C SER A 166 -1.64 4.34 5.94
N CYS A 167 -1.15 4.57 4.72
CA CYS A 167 -0.12 3.72 4.10
C CYS A 167 1.19 3.74 4.90
N ILE A 168 1.65 4.93 5.34
CA ILE A 168 2.82 5.08 6.21
C ILE A 168 2.61 4.33 7.52
N ALA A 169 1.43 4.45 8.13
CA ALA A 169 1.12 3.75 9.38
C ALA A 169 1.11 2.22 9.20
N SER A 170 0.55 1.75 8.08
CA SER A 170 0.48 0.32 7.73
C SER A 170 1.83 -0.29 7.33
N SER A 171 2.80 0.52 6.94
CA SER A 171 4.16 0.06 6.57
C SER A 171 5.23 0.45 7.59
N HIS A 172 4.83 0.82 8.81
CA HIS A 172 5.78 1.21 9.83
C HIS A 172 6.38 0.02 10.55
N ILE A 173 7.67 -0.22 10.32
CA ILE A 173 8.48 -1.24 11.00
C ILE A 173 9.34 -0.55 12.06
N PRO A 174 9.23 -0.93 13.36
CA PRO A 174 10.04 -0.38 14.41
C PRO A 174 11.54 -0.45 14.08
N PHE A 175 12.27 0.61 14.42
CA PHE A 175 13.72 0.77 14.19
C PHE A 175 14.14 0.90 12.72
N VAL A 176 13.23 0.69 11.74
CA VAL A 176 13.50 0.75 10.31
C VAL A 176 12.87 1.99 9.68
N SER A 177 11.60 2.25 9.98
CA SER A 177 10.80 3.31 9.34
C SER A 177 10.68 4.59 10.17
N GLY A 178 11.63 4.85 11.07
CA GLY A 178 11.69 6.09 11.85
C GLY A 178 10.65 6.19 12.97
N LYS A 179 10.00 7.36 13.11
CA LYS A 179 9.10 7.64 14.22
C LYS A 179 7.75 6.94 14.03
N VAL A 180 7.25 6.31 15.10
CA VAL A 180 5.96 5.61 15.10
C VAL A 180 4.81 6.57 14.79
N PRO A 181 4.06 6.36 13.71
CA PRO A 181 2.91 7.18 13.36
C PRO A 181 1.76 7.00 14.34
N LYS A 182 0.90 8.03 14.41
CA LYS A 182 -0.29 8.01 15.25
C LYS A 182 -1.52 8.40 14.42
N ILE A 183 -2.54 7.56 14.45
CA ILE A 183 -3.86 7.86 13.90
C ILE A 183 -4.87 7.81 15.05
N ASN A 184 -5.67 8.86 15.20
CA ASN A 184 -6.63 9.00 16.31
C ASN A 184 -5.95 8.75 17.67
N ASN A 185 -4.76 9.30 17.89
CA ASN A 185 -3.92 9.13 19.08
C ASN A 185 -3.46 7.71 19.39
N LYS A 186 -3.69 6.73 18.50
CA LYS A 186 -3.18 5.37 18.64
C LYS A 186 -1.90 5.21 17.83
N ARG A 187 -0.85 4.61 18.45
CA ARG A 187 0.37 4.21 17.74
C ARG A 187 0.06 2.98 16.91
N LEU A 188 0.39 3.03 15.62
CA LEU A 188 0.13 1.97 14.67
C LEU A 188 1.44 1.47 14.07
N TYR A 189 1.43 0.24 13.65
CA TYR A 189 2.57 -0.51 13.13
C TYR A 189 2.14 -1.29 11.88
N ASP A 190 3.12 -1.88 11.20
CA ASP A 190 2.94 -2.63 9.97
C ASP A 190 1.79 -3.64 10.06
N GLY A 191 0.93 -3.61 9.06
CA GLY A 191 -0.24 -4.50 8.98
C GLY A 191 0.14 -5.97 8.82
N GLY A 192 1.36 -6.26 8.37
CA GLY A 192 1.91 -7.61 8.23
C GLY A 192 2.36 -8.26 9.53
N PHE A 193 2.33 -7.56 10.68
CA PHE A 193 2.60 -8.19 11.98
C PHE A 193 1.44 -9.06 12.47
N GLN A 194 0.31 -9.02 11.80
CA GLN A 194 -0.81 -9.92 12.02
C GLN A 194 -1.07 -10.74 10.76
N LYS A 195 -1.84 -11.84 10.92
CA LYS A 195 -2.26 -12.64 9.76
C LYS A 195 -3.02 -11.78 8.77
N PHE A 196 -2.57 -11.81 7.52
CA PHE A 196 -3.22 -11.09 6.43
C PHE A 196 -3.46 -12.03 5.23
N PRO A 197 -4.61 -11.97 4.54
CA PRO A 197 -5.80 -11.23 4.98
C PRO A 197 -6.33 -11.73 6.34
N PRO A 198 -7.15 -10.91 7.04
CA PRO A 198 -7.79 -11.31 8.30
C PRO A 198 -8.54 -12.62 8.16
N GLU A 199 -8.63 -13.39 9.25
CA GLU A 199 -9.43 -14.62 9.27
C GLU A 199 -10.90 -14.32 8.98
N ASN A 200 -11.58 -15.29 8.37
CA ASN A 200 -13.02 -15.21 8.01
C ASN A 200 -13.38 -14.17 6.92
N ILE A 201 -12.44 -13.64 6.18
CA ILE A 201 -12.76 -12.96 4.92
C ILE A 201 -13.25 -14.02 3.94
N GLN A 202 -14.51 -13.89 3.51
CA GLN A 202 -15.12 -14.76 2.51
C GLN A 202 -14.77 -14.23 1.12
N GLU A 203 -14.57 -15.15 0.18
CA GLU A 203 -14.39 -14.92 -1.27
C GLU A 203 -13.74 -13.58 -1.63
N CYS A 204 -12.42 -13.51 -1.57
CA CYS A 204 -11.66 -12.35 -2.02
C CYS A 204 -10.58 -12.76 -3.02
N LEU A 205 -10.31 -11.87 -3.98
CA LEU A 205 -9.07 -11.97 -4.75
C LEU A 205 -7.92 -11.49 -3.86
N ASN A 206 -7.05 -12.40 -3.46
CA ASN A 206 -5.89 -12.07 -2.64
C ASN A 206 -4.63 -11.90 -3.52
N ILE A 207 -4.19 -10.67 -3.70
CA ILE A 207 -2.97 -10.33 -4.45
C ILE A 207 -1.79 -10.37 -3.47
N THR A 208 -0.83 -11.24 -3.76
CA THR A 208 0.36 -11.46 -2.94
C THR A 208 1.64 -11.25 -3.76
N PRO A 209 2.79 -10.99 -3.12
CA PRO A 209 4.07 -10.84 -3.81
C PRO A 209 4.50 -12.03 -4.67
N ASN A 210 3.96 -13.21 -4.40
CA ASN A 210 4.28 -14.46 -5.09
C ASN A 210 3.02 -15.23 -5.51
N MET A 211 2.00 -14.50 -5.96
CA MET A 211 0.65 -15.01 -6.20
C MET A 211 0.60 -16.30 -7.04
N TRP A 212 1.48 -16.43 -8.03
CA TRP A 212 1.54 -17.60 -8.92
C TRP A 212 2.88 -18.36 -8.85
N ASP A 213 3.79 -17.94 -7.96
CA ASP A 213 5.10 -18.58 -7.78
C ASP A 213 5.32 -18.93 -6.31
N THR A 214 4.72 -20.05 -5.89
CA THR A 214 4.80 -20.53 -4.50
C THR A 214 6.18 -21.07 -4.12
N ASN A 215 7.10 -21.23 -5.08
CA ASN A 215 8.43 -21.78 -4.85
C ASN A 215 9.49 -20.70 -4.53
N GLN A 216 9.21 -19.43 -4.79
CA GLN A 216 10.10 -18.33 -4.38
C GLN A 216 9.88 -18.01 -2.91
N LYS A 217 10.77 -18.54 -2.07
CA LYS A 217 10.95 -18.05 -0.69
C LYS A 217 11.98 -16.94 -0.74
N GLU A 218 11.55 -15.71 -1.04
CA GLU A 218 12.39 -14.54 -0.80
C GLU A 218 12.61 -14.40 0.70
N GLU A 219 13.87 -14.23 1.11
CA GLU A 219 14.14 -14.02 2.52
C GLU A 219 13.66 -12.64 2.93
N TYR A 220 12.92 -12.55 4.03
CA TYR A 220 12.21 -11.34 4.46
C TYR A 220 13.13 -10.12 4.59
N HIS A 221 14.41 -10.32 4.92
CA HIS A 221 15.40 -9.25 5.01
C HIS A 221 15.78 -8.65 3.64
N GLU A 222 15.68 -9.41 2.56
CA GLU A 222 15.95 -8.90 1.22
C GLU A 222 14.82 -7.99 0.73
N LEU A 223 13.58 -8.31 1.11
CA LEU A 223 12.40 -7.49 0.79
C LEU A 223 12.39 -6.12 1.50
N LEU A 224 13.15 -5.97 2.56
CA LEU A 224 13.30 -4.72 3.32
C LEU A 224 14.62 -4.00 3.02
N ASN A 225 15.48 -4.58 2.19
CA ASN A 225 16.78 -4.03 1.88
C ASN A 225 16.70 -3.02 0.74
N ILE A 226 16.75 -1.74 1.08
CA ILE A 226 16.67 -0.64 0.10
C ILE A 226 17.77 -0.70 -0.99
N LYS A 227 18.86 -1.41 -0.74
CA LYS A 227 19.91 -1.63 -1.75
C LYS A 227 19.43 -2.48 -2.93
N ASN A 228 18.34 -3.21 -2.77
CA ASN A 228 17.70 -3.99 -3.82
C ASN A 228 16.67 -3.16 -4.62
N LEU A 229 16.61 -1.86 -4.40
CA LEU A 229 15.66 -0.98 -5.08
C LEU A 229 15.79 -1.07 -6.61
N HIS A 230 16.99 -1.25 -7.15
CA HIS A 230 17.25 -1.45 -8.58
C HIS A 230 16.46 -2.63 -9.21
N ALA A 231 15.94 -3.55 -8.41
CA ALA A 231 15.14 -4.68 -8.90
C ALA A 231 13.66 -4.34 -9.11
N PHE A 232 13.19 -3.13 -8.73
CA PHE A 232 11.77 -2.78 -8.73
C PHE A 232 11.09 -2.92 -10.10
N GLU A 233 11.77 -2.53 -11.19
CA GLU A 233 11.23 -2.65 -12.54
C GLU A 233 11.03 -4.11 -12.94
N SER A 234 11.99 -4.97 -12.61
CA SER A 234 11.91 -6.40 -12.90
C SER A 234 10.75 -7.06 -12.13
N TYR A 235 10.52 -6.66 -10.88
CA TYR A 235 9.36 -7.10 -10.12
C TYR A 235 8.04 -6.64 -10.77
N TYR A 236 7.95 -5.36 -11.13
CA TYR A 236 6.78 -4.80 -11.79
C TYR A 236 6.46 -5.54 -13.10
N GLU A 237 7.46 -5.66 -13.99
CA GLU A 237 7.27 -6.38 -15.24
C GLU A 237 6.86 -7.84 -15.06
N LYS A 238 7.46 -8.52 -14.06
CA LYS A 238 7.11 -9.90 -13.73
C LYS A 238 5.65 -10.00 -13.30
N GLY A 239 5.20 -9.14 -12.38
CA GLY A 239 3.82 -9.13 -11.91
C GLY A 239 2.82 -8.91 -13.04
N PHE A 240 3.08 -7.97 -13.93
CA PHE A 240 2.25 -7.72 -15.12
C PHE A 240 2.20 -8.93 -16.06
N LYS A 241 3.36 -9.49 -16.42
CA LYS A 241 3.47 -10.67 -17.31
C LYS A 241 2.80 -11.92 -16.71
N ASP A 242 2.96 -12.13 -15.40
CA ASP A 242 2.34 -13.27 -14.71
C ASP A 242 0.81 -13.12 -14.66
N SER A 243 0.30 -11.90 -14.48
CA SER A 243 -1.15 -11.61 -14.58
C SER A 243 -1.70 -11.92 -15.96
N GLN A 244 -0.98 -11.52 -17.02
CA GLN A 244 -1.37 -11.81 -18.39
C GLN A 244 -1.44 -13.32 -18.67
N LYS A 245 -0.51 -14.10 -18.16
CA LYS A 245 -0.51 -15.58 -18.28
C LYS A 245 -1.65 -16.22 -17.50
N ASN A 246 -2.05 -15.63 -16.38
CA ASN A 246 -3.07 -16.16 -15.47
C ASN A 246 -4.41 -15.40 -15.58
N ARG A 247 -4.69 -14.80 -16.75
CA ARG A 247 -5.91 -14.02 -16.99
C ARG A 247 -7.20 -14.79 -16.69
N ASP A 248 -7.25 -16.09 -16.96
CA ASP A 248 -8.44 -16.90 -16.74
C ASP A 248 -8.74 -17.03 -15.23
N TYR A 249 -7.69 -17.13 -14.41
CA TYR A 249 -7.82 -17.08 -12.95
C TYR A 249 -8.38 -15.72 -12.49
N LEU A 250 -7.83 -14.61 -12.98
CA LEU A 250 -8.32 -13.27 -12.65
C LEU A 250 -9.76 -13.08 -13.12
N HIS A 251 -10.10 -13.55 -14.32
CA HIS A 251 -11.44 -13.47 -14.88
C HIS A 251 -12.48 -14.17 -13.98
N SER A 252 -12.13 -15.29 -13.38
CA SER A 252 -13.04 -16.05 -12.51
C SER A 252 -13.44 -15.29 -11.24
N TYR A 253 -12.65 -14.30 -10.79
CA TYR A 253 -12.94 -13.45 -9.63
C TYR A 253 -13.53 -12.08 -9.99
N LEU A 254 -13.10 -11.51 -11.12
CA LEU A 254 -13.35 -10.11 -11.44
C LEU A 254 -14.53 -9.90 -12.41
N SER A 255 -14.99 -10.95 -13.09
CA SER A 255 -16.04 -10.86 -14.12
C SER A 255 -17.41 -11.43 -13.70
N ASN A 256 -17.60 -11.71 -12.41
CA ASN A 256 -18.85 -12.25 -11.85
C ASN A 256 -19.67 -11.19 -11.13
#